data_947e1dda47b61891555b0d3894dd304e
#
_entry.id   947e1dda47b61891555b0d3894dd304e
#
_cell.length_a   1.000
_cell.length_b   1.000
_cell.length_c   1.000
_cell.angle_alpha   90.00
_cell.angle_beta   90.00
_cell.angle_gamma   90.00
#
_symmetry.space_group_name_H-M   'P 1'
#
loop_
_entity.id
_entity.type
_entity.pdbx_description
1 polymer ?
#
loop_
_entity_poly.entity_id
_entity_poly.type
_entity_poly.pdbx_seq_one_letter_code
_entity_poly.pdbx_strand_id
1 'polypeptide(L)'
;MLWIDQIIRRLPSKVLVVIWCFVVLTLVQSYTASLSSLLTAKRLQPSVTGPSQLLRNGDYVGYQNGSFVLAKLKQLKFDEHKIKVFSTPEEYAKALRAGSNNGGVSAIFDEIPYLNTFLMQYGSEFQIVGHIDSAAGFGFVSSLYLPFCSPYNLHARVTVYIILYMSAGFP
;
A
#
# COMPACT_ATOMS: atom_id res chain seq x y z
N MET A 1 68.52 -22.11 7.47
CA MET A 1 68.01 -20.74 7.34
C MET A 1 66.87 -20.55 6.33
N LEU A 2 66.82 -21.30 5.24
CA LEU A 2 65.79 -21.18 4.20
C LEU A 2 64.36 -21.60 4.61
N TRP A 3 64.20 -22.47 5.61
CA TRP A 3 62.86 -22.91 6.08
C TRP A 3 62.12 -21.86 6.90
N ILE A 4 62.86 -21.02 7.64
CA ILE A 4 62.27 -19.98 8.48
C ILE A 4 61.76 -18.84 7.62
N ASP A 5 62.44 -18.47 6.55
CA ASP A 5 62.02 -17.43 5.60
C ASP A 5 60.74 -17.81 4.85
N GLN A 6 60.57 -19.11 4.52
CA GLN A 6 59.33 -19.57 3.87
C GLN A 6 58.13 -19.54 4.82
N ILE A 7 58.32 -19.79 6.11
CA ILE A 7 57.27 -19.72 7.12
C ILE A 7 56.88 -18.29 7.39
N ILE A 8 57.85 -17.38 7.50
CA ILE A 8 57.60 -15.94 7.71
C ILE A 8 56.88 -15.31 6.53
N ARG A 9 57.22 -15.67 5.29
CA ARG A 9 56.51 -15.16 4.09
C ARG A 9 55.07 -15.70 3.97
N ARG A 10 54.75 -16.87 4.51
CA ARG A 10 53.40 -17.42 4.51
C ARG A 10 52.50 -16.91 5.63
N LEU A 11 53.08 -16.41 6.73
CA LEU A 11 52.30 -15.87 7.86
C LEU A 11 51.54 -14.58 7.50
N PRO A 12 52.16 -13.56 6.86
CA PRO A 12 51.42 -12.34 6.54
C PRO A 12 50.35 -12.60 5.50
N SER A 13 50.54 -13.53 4.55
CA SER A 13 49.52 -13.92 3.58
C SER A 13 48.30 -14.58 4.26
N LYS A 14 48.52 -15.45 5.24
CA LYS A 14 47.43 -16.07 5.98
C LYS A 14 46.64 -15.07 6.82
N VAL A 15 47.33 -14.12 7.47
CA VAL A 15 46.71 -13.07 8.24
C VAL A 15 45.86 -12.19 7.32
N LEU A 16 46.37 -11.86 6.15
CA LEU A 16 45.65 -11.05 5.14
C LEU A 16 44.37 -11.75 4.67
N VAL A 17 44.41 -13.06 4.44
CA VAL A 17 43.23 -13.84 4.08
C VAL A 17 42.20 -13.86 5.22
N VAL A 18 42.63 -14.00 6.47
CA VAL A 18 41.73 -13.97 7.62
C VAL A 18 41.03 -12.60 7.75
N ILE A 19 41.79 -11.52 7.60
CA ILE A 19 41.24 -10.16 7.60
C ILE A 19 40.24 -10.00 6.45
N TRP A 20 40.60 -10.45 5.26
CA TRP A 20 39.72 -10.40 4.10
C TRP A 20 38.41 -11.17 4.31
N CYS A 21 38.51 -12.40 4.84
CA CYS A 21 37.33 -13.20 5.19
C CYS A 21 36.45 -12.48 6.21
N PHE A 22 37.03 -11.84 7.21
CA PHE A 22 36.30 -11.09 8.21
C PHE A 22 35.54 -9.90 7.58
N VAL A 23 36.19 -9.14 6.69
CA VAL A 23 35.57 -8.02 5.97
C VAL A 23 34.40 -8.51 5.10
N VAL A 24 34.61 -9.58 4.31
CA VAL A 24 33.55 -10.15 3.48
C VAL A 24 32.39 -10.65 4.33
N LEU A 25 32.66 -11.32 5.43
CA LEU A 25 31.62 -11.81 6.35
C LEU A 25 30.80 -10.66 6.91
N THR A 26 31.46 -9.59 7.34
CA THR A 26 30.79 -8.39 7.88
C THR A 26 29.87 -7.73 6.81
N LEU A 27 30.36 -7.60 5.58
CA LEU A 27 29.58 -7.05 4.48
C LEU A 27 28.34 -7.91 4.15
N VAL A 28 28.52 -9.23 4.08
CA VAL A 28 27.40 -10.16 3.81
C VAL A 28 26.38 -10.10 4.94
N GLN A 29 26.81 -10.07 6.18
CA GLN A 29 25.89 -9.98 7.33
C GLN A 29 25.14 -8.65 7.35
N SER A 30 25.82 -7.53 7.06
CA SER A 30 25.20 -6.22 6.99
C SER A 30 24.14 -6.15 5.87
N TYR A 31 24.46 -6.70 4.69
CA TYR A 31 23.51 -6.78 3.58
C TYR A 31 22.28 -7.64 3.95
N THR A 32 22.52 -8.80 4.51
CA THR A 32 21.44 -9.73 4.92
C THR A 32 20.55 -9.08 6.00
N ALA A 33 21.14 -8.40 6.99
CA ALA A 33 20.39 -7.70 8.02
C ALA A 33 19.53 -6.57 7.43
N SER A 34 20.08 -5.76 6.54
CA SER A 34 19.35 -4.69 5.86
C SER A 34 18.20 -5.24 5.01
N LEU A 35 18.43 -6.30 4.25
CA LEU A 35 17.41 -6.94 3.44
C LEU A 35 16.29 -7.54 4.30
N SER A 36 16.66 -8.23 5.37
CA SER A 36 15.70 -8.79 6.34
C SER A 36 14.85 -7.70 6.99
N SER A 37 15.45 -6.58 7.38
CA SER A 37 14.75 -5.43 7.94
C SER A 37 13.74 -4.83 6.96
N LEU A 38 14.13 -4.64 5.69
CA LEU A 38 13.21 -4.14 4.65
C LEU A 38 12.04 -5.08 4.39
N LEU A 39 12.30 -6.40 4.36
CA LEU A 39 11.25 -7.40 4.16
C LEU A 39 10.31 -7.49 5.37
N THR A 40 10.83 -7.31 6.58
CA THR A 40 10.03 -7.31 7.81
C THR A 40 9.18 -6.04 7.91
N ALA A 41 9.73 -4.86 7.57
CA ALA A 41 8.99 -3.62 7.55
C ALA A 41 7.80 -3.67 6.56
N LYS A 42 7.96 -4.32 5.41
CA LYS A 42 6.86 -4.57 4.46
C LYS A 42 5.80 -5.55 4.98
N ARG A 43 6.06 -6.31 6.03
CA ARG A 43 5.14 -7.26 6.65
C ARG A 43 4.38 -6.71 7.86
N LEU A 44 4.45 -5.42 8.15
CA LEU A 44 3.46 -4.78 9.00
C LEU A 44 2.13 -4.88 8.28
N GLN A 45 1.46 -6.02 8.49
CA GLN A 45 0.17 -6.29 7.87
C GLN A 45 -0.83 -5.30 8.45
N PRO A 46 -1.55 -4.59 7.61
CA PRO A 46 -2.66 -3.79 8.09
C PRO A 46 -3.64 -4.70 8.82
N SER A 47 -4.18 -4.22 9.91
CA SER A 47 -5.16 -4.96 10.72
C SER A 47 -6.40 -5.40 9.93
N VAL A 48 -6.58 -4.84 8.74
CA VAL A 48 -7.67 -5.15 7.81
C VAL A 48 -7.08 -5.51 6.46
N THR A 49 -7.39 -6.70 5.99
CA THR A 49 -6.81 -7.27 4.75
C THR A 49 -7.75 -7.14 3.54
N GLY A 50 -8.99 -6.65 3.74
CA GLY A 50 -9.94 -6.53 2.62
C GLY A 50 -11.37 -6.16 3.05
N PRO A 51 -12.25 -5.94 2.04
CA PRO A 51 -13.61 -5.46 2.26
C PRO A 51 -14.46 -6.42 3.10
N SER A 52 -14.22 -7.72 2.97
CA SER A 52 -14.96 -8.73 3.74
C SER A 52 -14.71 -8.66 5.24
N GLN A 53 -13.54 -8.21 5.65
CA GLN A 53 -13.21 -8.04 7.06
C GLN A 53 -13.86 -6.79 7.64
N LEU A 54 -13.84 -5.67 6.90
CA LEU A 54 -14.56 -4.44 7.27
C LEU A 54 -16.05 -4.70 7.45
N LEU A 55 -16.63 -5.51 6.57
CA LEU A 55 -18.03 -5.89 6.65
C LEU A 55 -18.33 -6.73 7.89
N ARG A 56 -17.49 -7.72 8.20
CA ARG A 56 -17.65 -8.57 9.39
C ARG A 56 -17.47 -7.80 10.70
N ASN A 57 -16.54 -6.87 10.74
CA ASN A 57 -16.32 -6.01 11.90
C ASN A 57 -17.47 -5.00 12.08
N GLY A 58 -18.22 -4.71 11.02
CA GLY A 58 -19.23 -3.68 11.03
C GLY A 58 -18.67 -2.27 11.10
N ASP A 59 -17.50 -2.07 10.53
CA ASP A 59 -16.78 -0.79 10.53
C ASP A 59 -17.46 0.27 9.64
N TYR A 60 -17.28 1.54 10.02
CA TYR A 60 -17.67 2.65 9.18
C TYR A 60 -16.69 2.80 8.02
N VAL A 61 -17.23 3.01 6.83
CA VAL A 61 -16.46 3.18 5.60
C VAL A 61 -16.80 4.51 4.92
N GLY A 62 -15.83 5.07 4.21
CA GLY A 62 -15.99 6.32 3.48
C GLY A 62 -15.90 6.12 1.97
N TYR A 63 -16.45 7.07 1.22
CA TYR A 63 -16.30 7.16 -0.22
C TYR A 63 -16.39 8.61 -0.71
N GLN A 64 -15.93 8.86 -1.95
CA GLN A 64 -15.98 10.19 -2.56
C GLN A 64 -17.39 10.56 -3.02
N ASN A 65 -17.80 11.79 -2.74
CA ASN A 65 -19.06 12.32 -3.22
C ASN A 65 -19.13 12.31 -4.76
N GLY A 66 -20.24 11.83 -5.30
CA GLY A 66 -20.45 11.71 -6.76
C GLY A 66 -19.76 10.50 -7.43
N SER A 67 -19.02 9.68 -6.68
CA SER A 67 -18.39 8.47 -7.20
C SER A 67 -19.41 7.31 -7.32
N PHE A 68 -19.19 6.43 -8.30
CA PHE A 68 -19.95 5.18 -8.46
C PHE A 68 -19.67 4.16 -7.35
N VAL A 69 -18.68 4.42 -6.50
CA VAL A 69 -18.26 3.56 -5.39
C VAL A 69 -19.44 3.24 -4.45
N LEU A 70 -20.38 4.17 -4.25
CA LEU A 70 -21.59 3.92 -3.45
C LEU A 70 -22.38 2.72 -3.95
N ALA A 71 -22.61 2.65 -5.26
CA ALA A 71 -23.34 1.51 -5.85
C ALA A 71 -22.60 0.19 -5.60
N LYS A 72 -21.26 0.22 -5.65
CA LYS A 72 -20.41 -0.94 -5.38
C LYS A 72 -20.45 -1.36 -3.91
N LEU A 73 -20.41 -0.41 -2.97
CA LEU A 73 -20.53 -0.68 -1.53
C LEU A 73 -21.90 -1.31 -1.21
N LYS A 74 -22.98 -0.82 -1.81
CA LYS A 74 -24.32 -1.41 -1.68
C LYS A 74 -24.36 -2.85 -2.23
N GLN A 75 -23.73 -3.10 -3.38
CA GLN A 75 -23.61 -4.45 -3.96
C GLN A 75 -22.86 -5.41 -3.03
N LEU A 76 -21.86 -4.92 -2.30
CA LEU A 76 -21.11 -5.67 -1.30
C LEU A 76 -21.88 -5.84 0.03
N LYS A 77 -23.09 -5.32 0.13
CA LYS A 77 -23.95 -5.39 1.32
C LYS A 77 -23.42 -4.62 2.54
N PHE A 78 -22.72 -3.51 2.32
CA PHE A 78 -22.42 -2.57 3.40
C PHE A 78 -23.72 -1.87 3.85
N ASP A 79 -23.87 -1.71 5.18
CA ASP A 79 -24.99 -0.99 5.77
C ASP A 79 -24.91 0.49 5.39
N GLU A 80 -26.00 1.04 4.81
CA GLU A 80 -26.05 2.44 4.38
C GLU A 80 -25.81 3.43 5.53
N HIS A 81 -26.20 3.07 6.77
CA HIS A 81 -25.97 3.89 7.95
C HIS A 81 -24.48 3.97 8.36
N LYS A 82 -23.65 3.06 7.84
CA LYS A 82 -22.22 2.98 8.11
C LYS A 82 -21.36 3.52 6.97
N ILE A 83 -21.99 4.05 5.93
CA ILE A 83 -21.32 4.64 4.79
C ILE A 83 -21.29 6.15 4.94
N LYS A 84 -20.10 6.75 4.93
CA LYS A 84 -19.92 8.21 5.04
C LYS A 84 -19.42 8.79 3.72
N VAL A 85 -19.89 9.99 3.41
CA VAL A 85 -19.54 10.73 2.21
C VAL A 85 -18.53 11.80 2.55
N PHE A 86 -17.52 11.93 1.70
CA PHE A 86 -16.48 12.96 1.82
C PHE A 86 -16.26 13.65 0.47
N SER A 87 -15.76 14.87 0.51
CA SER A 87 -15.54 15.67 -0.70
C SER A 87 -14.08 16.13 -0.85
N THR A 88 -13.33 16.18 0.23
CA THR A 88 -11.95 16.69 0.22
C THR A 88 -10.94 15.69 0.82
N PRO A 89 -9.68 15.73 0.36
CA PRO A 89 -8.61 14.90 0.93
C PRO A 89 -8.37 15.15 2.43
N GLU A 90 -8.57 16.37 2.90
CA GLU A 90 -8.43 16.76 4.31
C GLU A 90 -9.48 16.05 5.17
N GLU A 91 -10.71 15.95 4.66
CA GLU A 91 -11.79 15.19 5.33
C GLU A 91 -11.44 13.70 5.42
N TYR A 92 -10.82 13.13 4.37
CA TYR A 92 -10.33 11.74 4.39
C TYR A 92 -9.32 11.52 5.51
N ALA A 93 -8.28 12.37 5.57
CA ALA A 93 -7.24 12.27 6.58
C ALA A 93 -7.81 12.39 8.00
N LYS A 94 -8.71 13.36 8.23
CA LYS A 94 -9.36 13.56 9.52
C LYS A 94 -10.24 12.38 9.92
N ALA A 95 -11.05 11.87 8.99
CA ALA A 95 -11.95 10.76 9.25
C ALA A 95 -11.21 9.44 9.51
N LEU A 96 -10.14 9.18 8.75
CA LEU A 96 -9.30 8.00 8.94
C LEU A 96 -8.52 8.05 10.26
N ARG A 97 -7.99 9.22 10.66
CA ARG A 97 -7.33 9.41 11.96
C ARG A 97 -8.28 9.21 13.14
N ALA A 98 -9.54 9.65 13.00
CA ALA A 98 -10.54 9.45 14.04
C ALA A 98 -10.92 7.97 14.19
N GLY A 99 -10.91 7.21 13.10
CA GLY A 99 -11.27 5.80 13.09
C GLY A 99 -12.77 5.53 13.34
N SER A 100 -13.19 4.30 13.12
CA SER A 100 -14.59 3.89 13.19
C SER A 100 -15.22 4.12 14.58
N ASN A 101 -14.44 3.95 15.65
CA ASN A 101 -14.92 4.05 17.03
C ASN A 101 -15.14 5.49 17.52
N ASN A 102 -14.46 6.46 16.91
CA ASN A 102 -14.50 7.86 17.32
C ASN A 102 -15.25 8.75 16.30
N GLY A 103 -16.23 8.17 15.63
CA GLY A 103 -17.03 8.90 14.67
C GLY A 103 -16.40 9.14 13.30
N GLY A 104 -15.21 8.56 13.05
CA GLY A 104 -14.54 8.54 11.75
C GLY A 104 -14.91 7.33 10.91
N VAL A 105 -13.96 6.84 10.13
CA VAL A 105 -14.07 5.65 9.29
C VAL A 105 -12.81 4.80 9.41
N SER A 106 -12.94 3.48 9.26
CA SER A 106 -11.81 2.56 9.24
C SER A 106 -11.13 2.50 7.87
N ALA A 107 -11.90 2.73 6.81
CA ALA A 107 -11.38 2.66 5.44
C ALA A 107 -12.11 3.64 4.53
N ILE A 108 -11.42 4.06 3.46
CA ILE A 108 -12.00 4.84 2.37
C ILE A 108 -11.85 4.03 1.08
N PHE A 109 -12.94 3.96 0.33
CA PHE A 109 -13.01 3.35 -0.99
C PHE A 109 -13.05 4.44 -2.03
N ASP A 110 -12.06 4.46 -2.90
CA ASP A 110 -11.99 5.43 -3.97
C ASP A 110 -11.21 4.88 -5.17
N GLU A 111 -11.17 5.64 -6.24
CA GLU A 111 -10.49 5.29 -7.46
C GLU A 111 -9.00 5.66 -7.39
N ILE A 112 -8.14 4.91 -8.10
CA ILE A 112 -6.67 5.09 -8.07
C ILE A 112 -6.21 6.53 -8.24
N PRO A 113 -6.72 7.33 -9.21
CA PRO A 113 -6.20 8.68 -9.41
C PRO A 113 -6.38 9.57 -8.18
N TYR A 114 -7.55 9.47 -7.53
CA TYR A 114 -7.85 10.25 -6.32
C TYR A 114 -7.04 9.77 -5.13
N LEU A 115 -6.90 8.45 -4.96
CA LEU A 115 -6.08 7.86 -3.90
C LEU A 115 -4.60 8.19 -4.05
N ASN A 116 -4.08 8.18 -5.26
CA ASN A 116 -2.68 8.59 -5.51
C ASN A 116 -2.46 10.06 -5.16
N THR A 117 -3.40 10.94 -5.51
CA THR A 117 -3.32 12.35 -5.14
C THR A 117 -3.35 12.52 -3.62
N PHE A 118 -4.22 11.78 -2.93
CA PHE A 118 -4.28 11.75 -1.48
C PHE A 118 -2.98 11.24 -0.85
N LEU A 119 -2.42 10.14 -1.36
CA LEU A 119 -1.17 9.58 -0.85
C LEU A 119 0.06 10.43 -1.14
N MET A 120 0.06 11.23 -2.20
CA MET A 120 1.13 12.21 -2.43
C MET A 120 1.21 13.23 -1.28
N GLN A 121 0.09 13.55 -0.66
CA GLN A 121 0.02 14.52 0.43
C GLN A 121 0.13 13.88 1.82
N TYR A 122 -0.44 12.70 2.01
CA TYR A 122 -0.60 12.03 3.31
C TYR A 122 0.00 10.61 3.38
N GLY A 123 0.79 10.20 2.39
CA GLY A 123 1.27 8.81 2.25
C GLY A 123 2.22 8.32 3.34
N SER A 124 2.68 9.19 4.26
CA SER A 124 3.43 8.77 5.44
C SER A 124 2.55 8.10 6.50
N GLU A 125 1.25 8.36 6.49
CA GLU A 125 0.30 7.91 7.51
C GLU A 125 -0.67 6.83 6.99
N PHE A 126 -0.87 6.76 5.68
CA PHE A 126 -1.89 5.94 5.05
C PHE A 126 -1.30 5.02 3.98
N GLN A 127 -1.97 3.90 3.75
CA GLN A 127 -1.59 2.97 2.69
C GLN A 127 -2.81 2.35 1.99
N ILE A 128 -2.62 1.95 0.75
CA ILE A 128 -3.60 1.13 0.02
C ILE A 128 -3.45 -0.32 0.47
N VAL A 129 -4.56 -0.94 0.88
CA VAL A 129 -4.55 -2.29 1.47
C VAL A 129 -5.20 -3.31 0.57
N GLY A 130 -6.19 -2.92 -0.20
CA GLY A 130 -6.93 -3.84 -1.04
C GLY A 130 -7.55 -3.16 -2.24
N HIS A 131 -8.15 -3.95 -3.09
CA HIS A 131 -8.88 -3.48 -4.25
C HIS A 131 -10.15 -4.31 -4.46
N ILE A 132 -11.10 -3.72 -5.16
CA ILE A 132 -12.32 -4.36 -5.61
C ILE A 132 -12.42 -4.14 -7.10
N ASP A 133 -12.45 -5.21 -7.88
CA ASP A 133 -12.63 -5.11 -9.31
C ASP A 133 -14.04 -4.64 -9.63
N SER A 134 -14.13 -3.65 -10.52
CA SER A 134 -15.39 -3.13 -11.04
C SER A 134 -15.35 -3.10 -12.57
N ALA A 135 -16.49 -3.40 -13.18
CA ALA A 135 -16.64 -3.24 -14.63
C ALA A 135 -16.88 -1.78 -15.06
N ALA A 136 -17.08 -0.88 -14.11
CA ALA A 136 -17.21 0.55 -14.38
C ALA A 136 -15.82 1.21 -14.54
N GLY A 137 -15.73 2.25 -15.35
CA GLY A 137 -14.45 2.91 -15.64
C GLY A 137 -14.62 4.35 -16.07
N PHE A 138 -13.49 5.06 -16.09
CA PHE A 138 -13.42 6.35 -16.75
C PHE A 138 -13.49 6.17 -18.25
N GLY A 139 -14.31 6.99 -18.92
CA GLY A 139 -14.42 7.03 -20.35
C GLY A 139 -14.38 8.47 -20.85
N PHE A 140 -14.01 8.62 -22.10
CA PHE A 140 -14.14 9.91 -22.77
C PHE A 140 -15.60 10.10 -23.17
N VAL A 141 -16.16 11.26 -22.81
CA VAL A 141 -17.46 11.67 -23.32
C VAL A 141 -17.25 12.19 -24.75
N SER A 142 -17.82 11.50 -25.72
CA SER A 142 -17.85 11.99 -27.10
C SER A 142 -19.28 12.41 -27.47
N SER A 143 -19.39 13.45 -28.32
CA SER A 143 -20.67 13.83 -28.88
C SER A 143 -21.19 12.70 -29.77
N LEU A 144 -22.52 12.44 -29.70
CA LEU A 144 -23.18 11.41 -30.51
C LEU A 144 -23.01 11.57 -32.04
N TYR A 145 -22.50 12.73 -32.48
CA TYR A 145 -22.31 13.05 -33.88
C TYR A 145 -20.88 12.78 -34.42
N LEU A 146 -19.98 12.26 -33.58
CA LEU A 146 -18.66 11.90 -34.05
C LEU A 146 -18.66 10.47 -34.63
N PRO A 147 -18.19 10.27 -35.88
CA PRO A 147 -18.20 8.95 -36.53
C PRO A 147 -17.24 7.92 -35.89
N PHE A 148 -16.53 8.32 -34.85
CA PHE A 148 -15.63 7.46 -34.07
C PHE A 148 -16.29 6.72 -32.89
N CYS A 149 -17.60 6.89 -32.66
CA CYS A 149 -18.33 6.04 -31.74
C CYS A 149 -18.61 4.69 -32.41
N SER A 150 -17.57 3.94 -32.71
CA SER A 150 -17.70 2.52 -33.03
C SER A 150 -18.12 1.76 -31.75
N PRO A 151 -19.02 0.77 -31.84
CA PRO A 151 -19.50 0.00 -30.70
C PRO A 151 -18.47 -1.00 -30.16
N TYR A 152 -17.21 -0.66 -30.19
CA TYR A 152 -16.22 -1.43 -29.45
C TYR A 152 -16.46 -1.15 -27.97
N ASN A 153 -17.11 -2.11 -27.31
CA ASN A 153 -17.19 -2.21 -25.86
C ASN A 153 -15.79 -2.20 -25.27
N LEU A 154 -15.24 -0.99 -25.09
CA LEU A 154 -14.04 -0.80 -24.29
C LEU A 154 -14.47 -1.00 -22.84
N HIS A 155 -14.43 -2.23 -22.39
CA HIS A 155 -14.58 -2.57 -20.98
C HIS A 155 -13.34 -2.07 -20.25
N ALA A 156 -13.30 -0.77 -19.97
CA ALA A 156 -12.32 -0.23 -19.05
C ALA A 156 -12.66 -0.77 -17.66
N ARG A 157 -11.87 -1.71 -17.16
CA ARG A 157 -11.95 -2.15 -15.78
C ARG A 157 -11.39 -1.04 -14.91
N VAL A 158 -12.21 -0.41 -14.12
CA VAL A 158 -11.74 0.44 -13.03
C VAL A 158 -11.74 -0.39 -11.75
N THR A 159 -10.61 -0.38 -11.12
CA THR A 159 -10.42 -1.04 -9.83
C THR A 159 -10.58 0.00 -8.74
N VAL A 160 -11.52 -0.23 -7.83
CA VAL A 160 -11.68 0.59 -6.62
C VAL A 160 -10.70 0.10 -5.57
N TYR A 161 -9.91 1.00 -5.02
CA TYR A 161 -8.91 0.70 -4.00
C TYR A 161 -9.39 1.11 -2.62
N ILE A 162 -8.81 0.48 -1.61
CA ILE A 162 -9.11 0.69 -0.21
C ILE A 162 -7.89 1.32 0.45
N ILE A 163 -8.05 2.50 1.02
CA ILE A 163 -7.05 3.10 1.91
C ILE A 163 -7.44 2.87 3.36
N LEU A 164 -6.47 2.44 4.15
CA LEU A 164 -6.56 2.33 5.60
C LEU A 164 -5.54 3.24 6.28
N TYR A 165 -5.91 3.70 7.48
CA TYR A 165 -4.97 4.34 8.38
C TYR A 165 -3.97 3.30 8.92
N MET A 166 -2.69 3.49 8.64
CA MET A 166 -1.63 2.83 9.38
C MET A 166 -1.39 3.65 10.65
N SER A 167 -1.89 3.18 11.77
CA SER A 167 -1.30 3.59 13.03
C SER A 167 0.15 3.10 13.01
N ALA A 168 1.08 3.99 12.77
CA ALA A 168 2.47 3.76 13.09
C ALA A 168 2.52 3.63 14.62
N GLY A 169 2.34 2.41 15.10
CA GLY A 169 2.68 2.04 16.46
C GLY A 169 4.19 2.19 16.57
N PHE A 170 4.65 3.40 16.86
CA PHE A 170 5.96 3.58 17.49
C PHE A 170 5.79 3.31 18.97
N PRO A 171 6.65 2.43 19.55
CA PRO A 171 6.80 2.30 20.98
C PRO A 171 7.31 3.58 21.60
#